data_5ab3e631a80399d1ec90081d6826ad0a
#
_entry.id   5ab3e631a80399d1ec90081d6826ad0a
#
_cell.length_a   1.000
_cell.length_b   1.000
_cell.length_c   1.000
_cell.angle_alpha   90.00
_cell.angle_beta   90.00
_cell.angle_gamma   90.00
#
_symmetry.space_group_name_H-M   'P 1'
#
loop_
_entity.id
_entity.type
_entity.pdbx_description
1 polymer ?
#
loop_
_entity_poly.entity_id
_entity_poly.type
_entity_poly.pdbx_seq_one_letter_code
_entity_poly.pdbx_strand_id
1 'polypeptide(L)'
;MMFWVIFYLTLGGVVLYYSQHQPFPEYSSRFGIVMISVGIIFWIMKNAPRETGEMVPAMIAVTLGGFFVVVGVFRMAVRLDDVVVAPFGGVLLCVGTLSLMSDRWPDMAQSEQIGSFLLASILVLMEIYLAFRGLVVGVQGITWSKSGLRQVTRGLLLGPRGAISHFERSWDMEDPWINAMSHAALVLIHRHLGDESAAKEHLT
;
A
#
# COMPACT_ATOMS: atom_id res chain seq x y z
N MET A 1 9.72 22.39 8.89
CA MET A 1 10.55 21.16 9.07
C MET A 1 9.94 20.13 10.04
N MET A 2 9.52 20.52 11.28
CA MET A 2 8.95 19.55 12.26
C MET A 2 7.71 18.83 11.76
N PHE A 3 6.83 19.52 11.04
CA PHE A 3 5.66 18.91 10.38
C PHE A 3 6.08 17.71 9.51
N TRP A 4 7.09 17.87 8.66
CA TRP A 4 7.57 16.82 7.76
C TRP A 4 8.14 15.62 8.50
N VAL A 5 8.88 15.84 9.61
CA VAL A 5 9.37 14.74 10.45
C VAL A 5 8.23 13.91 10.97
N ILE A 6 7.23 14.56 11.61
CA ILE A 6 6.06 13.87 12.16
C ILE A 6 5.28 13.17 11.04
N PHE A 7 5.05 13.86 9.92
CA PHE A 7 4.31 13.33 8.79
C PHE A 7 4.93 12.05 8.23
N TYR A 8 6.24 12.03 7.95
CA TYR A 8 6.92 10.86 7.41
C TYR A 8 6.97 9.70 8.41
N LEU A 9 7.22 9.97 9.69
CA LEU A 9 7.23 8.93 10.72
C LEU A 9 5.83 8.32 10.92
N THR A 10 4.80 9.16 10.97
CA THR A 10 3.41 8.69 11.10
C THR A 10 2.98 7.89 9.88
N LEU A 11 3.22 8.42 8.67
CA LEU A 11 2.90 7.73 7.42
C LEU A 11 3.60 6.38 7.34
N GLY A 12 4.90 6.33 7.64
CA GLY A 12 5.66 5.09 7.65
C GLY A 12 5.16 4.08 8.68
N GLY A 13 4.81 4.52 9.89
CA GLY A 13 4.22 3.68 10.94
C GLY A 13 2.88 3.09 10.53
N VAL A 14 1.98 3.90 9.96
CA VAL A 14 0.68 3.47 9.45
C VAL A 14 0.84 2.46 8.32
N VAL A 15 1.74 2.72 7.36
CA VAL A 15 2.03 1.78 6.26
C VAL A 15 2.55 0.45 6.79
N LEU A 16 3.46 0.45 7.77
CA LEU A 16 3.97 -0.78 8.39
C LEU A 16 2.86 -1.56 9.10
N TYR A 17 1.95 -0.88 9.76
CA TYR A 17 0.79 -1.51 10.38
C TYR A 17 -0.10 -2.19 9.33
N TYR A 18 -0.50 -1.47 8.28
CA TYR A 18 -1.33 -2.03 7.21
C TYR A 18 -0.61 -3.15 6.44
N SER A 19 0.71 -3.06 6.26
CA SER A 19 1.49 -4.09 5.57
C SER A 19 1.39 -5.47 6.22
N GLN A 20 1.24 -5.52 7.55
CA GLN A 20 1.14 -6.78 8.28
C GLN A 20 -0.15 -7.56 7.93
N HIS A 21 -1.17 -6.88 7.45
CA HIS A 21 -2.46 -7.46 7.07
C HIS A 21 -2.54 -7.82 5.58
N GLN A 22 -1.46 -7.57 4.82
CA GLN A 22 -1.39 -7.89 3.39
C GLN A 22 -0.87 -9.30 3.14
N PRO A 23 -1.34 -9.98 2.07
CA PRO A 23 -0.82 -11.29 1.67
C PRO A 23 0.65 -11.25 1.22
N PHE A 24 1.12 -10.09 0.70
CA PHE A 24 2.51 -9.84 0.30
C PHE A 24 3.06 -8.58 0.97
N PRO A 25 3.45 -8.67 2.26
CA PRO A 25 3.85 -7.48 3.04
C PRO A 25 5.19 -6.87 2.62
N GLU A 26 5.98 -7.55 1.79
CA GLU A 26 7.37 -7.17 1.52
C GLU A 26 7.52 -5.79 0.89
N TYR A 27 6.58 -5.38 0.03
CA TYR A 27 6.66 -4.10 -0.70
C TYR A 27 6.17 -2.94 0.14
N SER A 28 4.98 -3.08 0.71
CA SER A 28 4.44 -2.08 1.62
C SER A 28 5.32 -1.87 2.86
N SER A 29 5.92 -2.95 3.40
CA SER A 29 6.89 -2.83 4.51
C SER A 29 8.14 -2.05 4.10
N ARG A 30 8.71 -2.31 2.92
CA ARG A 30 9.87 -1.56 2.41
C ARG A 30 9.53 -0.08 2.21
N PHE A 31 8.35 0.21 1.67
CA PHE A 31 7.88 1.58 1.54
C PHE A 31 7.78 2.26 2.92
N GLY A 32 7.15 1.62 3.91
CA GLY A 32 7.07 2.14 5.27
C GLY A 32 8.46 2.41 5.90
N ILE A 33 9.42 1.49 5.72
CA ILE A 33 10.80 1.67 6.18
C ILE A 33 11.46 2.88 5.51
N VAL A 34 11.28 3.06 4.20
CA VAL A 34 11.81 4.23 3.47
C VAL A 34 11.23 5.52 4.04
N MET A 35 9.91 5.56 4.31
CA MET A 35 9.27 6.74 4.92
C MET A 35 9.85 7.06 6.29
N ILE A 36 9.99 6.07 7.16
CA ILE A 36 10.61 6.27 8.49
C ILE A 36 12.06 6.76 8.35
N SER A 37 12.83 6.17 7.44
CA SER A 37 14.23 6.58 7.20
C SER A 37 14.31 8.05 6.76
N VAL A 38 13.44 8.49 5.84
CA VAL A 38 13.36 9.90 5.41
C VAL A 38 12.96 10.80 6.59
N GLY A 39 12.00 10.38 7.41
CA GLY A 39 11.61 11.10 8.62
C GLY A 39 12.78 11.30 9.60
N ILE A 40 13.58 10.26 9.83
CA ILE A 40 14.79 10.31 10.65
C ILE A 40 15.82 11.26 10.04
N ILE A 41 16.05 11.20 8.73
CA ILE A 41 16.96 12.09 8.02
C ILE A 41 16.52 13.55 8.22
N PHE A 42 15.23 13.87 8.06
CA PHE A 42 14.73 15.22 8.30
C PHE A 42 14.85 15.66 9.76
N TRP A 43 14.72 14.74 10.71
CA TRP A 43 14.97 15.04 12.11
C TRP A 43 16.45 15.41 12.37
N ILE A 44 17.38 14.66 11.77
CA ILE A 44 18.82 14.98 11.83
C ILE A 44 19.10 16.33 11.16
N MET A 45 18.56 16.55 9.95
CA MET A 45 18.76 17.81 9.20
C MET A 45 18.23 19.03 9.96
N LYS A 46 17.08 18.88 10.66
CA LYS A 46 16.53 19.96 11.48
C LYS A 46 17.50 20.42 12.59
N ASN A 47 18.28 19.49 13.14
CA ASN A 47 19.23 19.76 14.23
C ASN A 47 20.65 20.06 13.71
N ALA A 48 20.86 20.06 12.39
CA ALA A 48 22.16 20.38 11.80
C ALA A 48 22.40 21.89 11.83
N PRO A 49 23.67 22.31 11.91
CA PRO A 49 24.04 23.76 11.95
C PRO A 49 23.75 24.48 10.62
N ARG A 50 23.59 23.75 9.52
CA ARG A 50 23.25 24.30 8.21
C ARG A 50 21.75 24.31 8.00
N GLU A 51 21.19 25.45 7.66
CA GLU A 51 19.79 25.57 7.33
C GLU A 51 19.43 24.80 6.06
N THR A 52 18.34 24.06 6.13
CA THR A 52 17.75 23.34 4.98
C THR A 52 16.69 24.23 4.35
N GLY A 53 16.70 24.38 3.03
CA GLY A 53 15.68 25.13 2.31
C GLY A 53 14.27 24.61 2.62
N GLU A 54 13.34 25.52 2.83
CA GLU A 54 11.95 25.20 3.27
C GLU A 54 11.21 24.29 2.28
N MET A 55 11.48 24.40 0.98
CA MET A 55 10.86 23.60 -0.08
C MET A 55 11.43 22.18 -0.20
N VAL A 56 12.62 21.89 0.34
CA VAL A 56 13.30 20.59 0.16
C VAL A 56 12.44 19.41 0.61
N PRO A 57 11.80 19.43 1.79
CA PRO A 57 10.97 18.29 2.22
C PRO A 57 9.75 18.07 1.33
N ALA A 58 9.13 19.13 0.83
CA ALA A 58 7.99 19.05 -0.08
C ALA A 58 8.41 18.48 -1.46
N MET A 59 9.56 18.90 -1.99
CA MET A 59 10.11 18.34 -3.24
C MET A 59 10.39 16.85 -3.11
N ILE A 60 10.98 16.42 -1.99
CA ILE A 60 11.24 15.00 -1.71
C ILE A 60 9.88 14.24 -1.61
N ALA A 61 8.87 14.85 -0.98
CA ALA A 61 7.54 14.25 -0.89
C ALA A 61 6.91 14.04 -2.28
N VAL A 62 6.96 15.04 -3.16
CA VAL A 62 6.45 14.94 -4.54
C VAL A 62 7.19 13.85 -5.32
N THR A 63 8.52 13.85 -5.26
CA THR A 63 9.34 12.89 -6.02
C THR A 63 9.10 11.45 -5.56
N LEU A 64 9.19 11.21 -4.25
CA LEU A 64 8.95 9.88 -3.69
C LEU A 64 7.49 9.46 -3.85
N GLY A 65 6.55 10.37 -3.59
CA GLY A 65 5.12 10.13 -3.74
C GLY A 65 4.77 9.72 -5.17
N GLY A 66 5.22 10.47 -6.16
CA GLY A 66 5.04 10.16 -7.57
C GLY A 66 5.63 8.80 -7.96
N PHE A 67 6.85 8.51 -7.53
CA PHE A 67 7.48 7.21 -7.76
C PHE A 67 6.65 6.06 -7.16
N PHE A 68 6.23 6.20 -5.90
CA PHE A 68 5.47 5.15 -5.22
C PHE A 68 4.02 5.03 -5.72
N VAL A 69 3.41 6.10 -6.25
CA VAL A 69 2.12 6.01 -6.96
C VAL A 69 2.28 5.14 -8.21
N VAL A 70 3.29 5.40 -9.05
CA VAL A 70 3.50 4.62 -10.27
C VAL A 70 3.76 3.14 -9.95
N VAL A 71 4.68 2.87 -9.01
CA VAL A 71 4.98 1.50 -8.59
C VAL A 71 3.77 0.83 -7.96
N GLY A 72 3.06 1.54 -7.08
CA GLY A 72 1.89 1.03 -6.37
C GLY A 72 0.73 0.72 -7.30
N VAL A 73 0.42 1.60 -8.25
CA VAL A 73 -0.63 1.37 -9.28
C VAL A 73 -0.28 0.15 -10.15
N PHE A 74 0.97 0.03 -10.58
CA PHE A 74 1.40 -1.15 -11.33
C PHE A 74 1.20 -2.44 -10.51
N ARG A 75 1.53 -2.43 -9.22
CA ARG A 75 1.33 -3.58 -8.34
C ARG A 75 -0.13 -3.88 -8.06
N MET A 76 -0.94 -2.85 -7.86
CA MET A 76 -2.36 -2.98 -7.59
C MET A 76 -3.15 -3.44 -8.81
N ALA A 77 -2.84 -2.94 -10.01
CA ALA A 77 -3.62 -3.18 -11.22
C ALA A 77 -3.08 -4.33 -12.09
N VAL A 78 -1.76 -4.53 -12.15
CA VAL A 78 -1.13 -5.50 -13.06
C VAL A 78 -0.64 -6.73 -12.29
N ARG A 79 0.09 -6.51 -11.19
CA ARG A 79 0.65 -7.63 -10.41
C ARG A 79 -0.37 -8.23 -9.45
N LEU A 80 -1.33 -7.46 -8.99
CA LEU A 80 -2.33 -7.86 -8.00
C LEU A 80 -1.68 -8.43 -6.72
N ASP A 81 -0.62 -7.79 -6.24
CA ASP A 81 0.16 -8.25 -5.10
C ASP A 81 0.31 -7.23 -3.96
N ASP A 82 -0.03 -5.95 -4.20
CA ASP A 82 -0.02 -4.91 -3.17
C ASP A 82 -1.09 -3.84 -3.46
N VAL A 83 -1.83 -3.44 -2.45
CA VAL A 83 -2.88 -2.41 -2.56
C VAL A 83 -2.62 -1.20 -1.65
N VAL A 84 -1.53 -1.23 -0.87
CA VAL A 84 -1.22 -0.22 0.15
C VAL A 84 -0.30 0.87 -0.41
N VAL A 85 0.68 0.51 -1.22
CA VAL A 85 1.72 1.45 -1.68
C VAL A 85 1.12 2.60 -2.51
N ALA A 86 0.13 2.32 -3.39
CA ALA A 86 -0.47 3.35 -4.24
C ALA A 86 -1.16 4.47 -3.45
N PRO A 87 -2.13 4.18 -2.55
CA PRO A 87 -2.81 5.24 -1.81
C PRO A 87 -1.88 6.01 -0.87
N PHE A 88 -0.99 5.34 -0.16
CA PHE A 88 -0.06 6.08 0.73
C PHE A 88 1.01 6.86 -0.04
N GLY A 89 1.43 6.39 -1.22
CA GLY A 89 2.23 7.17 -2.16
C GLY A 89 1.48 8.40 -2.67
N GLY A 90 0.19 8.27 -2.94
CA GLY A 90 -0.68 9.36 -3.37
C GLY A 90 -0.88 10.42 -2.28
N VAL A 91 -1.09 10.03 -1.03
CA VAL A 91 -1.10 10.97 0.12
C VAL A 91 0.19 11.78 0.15
N LEU A 92 1.34 11.12 0.03
CA LEU A 92 2.64 11.78 0.03
C LEU A 92 2.79 12.77 -1.14
N LEU A 93 2.37 12.37 -2.35
CA LEU A 93 2.36 13.21 -3.55
C LEU A 93 1.45 14.43 -3.37
N CYS A 94 0.21 14.22 -2.90
CA CYS A 94 -0.75 15.30 -2.69
C CYS A 94 -0.25 16.31 -1.66
N VAL A 95 0.19 15.86 -0.49
CA VAL A 95 0.67 16.76 0.57
C VAL A 95 1.90 17.55 0.11
N GLY A 96 2.85 16.89 -0.58
CA GLY A 96 4.03 17.55 -1.13
C GLY A 96 3.67 18.61 -2.18
N THR A 97 2.79 18.26 -3.12
CA THR A 97 2.37 19.18 -4.20
C THR A 97 1.57 20.37 -3.65
N LEU A 98 0.63 20.14 -2.73
CA LEU A 98 -0.12 21.20 -2.09
C LEU A 98 0.77 22.15 -1.28
N SER A 99 1.79 21.62 -0.59
CA SER A 99 2.76 22.46 0.11
C SER A 99 3.54 23.36 -0.84
N LEU A 100 4.07 22.82 -1.95
CA LEU A 100 4.80 23.61 -2.95
C LEU A 100 3.91 24.66 -3.64
N MET A 101 2.65 24.32 -3.88
CA MET A 101 1.69 25.28 -4.45
C MET A 101 1.37 26.40 -3.45
N SER A 102 1.13 26.05 -2.19
CA SER A 102 0.83 27.00 -1.13
C SER A 102 1.95 28.03 -0.94
N ASP A 103 3.20 27.55 -0.95
CA ASP A 103 4.38 28.41 -0.77
C ASP A 103 4.54 29.43 -1.92
N ARG A 104 4.13 29.08 -3.14
CA ARG A 104 4.23 29.95 -4.32
C ARG A 104 2.97 30.74 -4.63
N TRP A 105 1.86 30.43 -3.99
CA TRP A 105 0.54 30.97 -4.30
C TRP A 105 0.47 32.51 -4.34
N PRO A 106 1.12 33.26 -3.41
CA PRO A 106 1.07 34.72 -3.41
C PRO A 106 1.76 35.36 -4.61
N ASP A 107 2.76 34.69 -5.18
CA ASP A 107 3.60 35.22 -6.27
C ASP A 107 3.12 34.76 -7.66
N MET A 108 2.07 33.92 -7.72
CA MET A 108 1.53 33.39 -8.97
C MET A 108 0.61 34.36 -9.68
N ALA A 109 0.71 34.44 -11.01
CA ALA A 109 -0.28 35.09 -11.85
C ALA A 109 -1.64 34.34 -11.78
N GLN A 110 -2.75 35.06 -12.05
CA GLN A 110 -4.10 34.46 -11.97
C GLN A 110 -4.26 33.19 -12.83
N SER A 111 -3.69 33.17 -14.02
CA SER A 111 -3.71 31.96 -14.89
C SER A 111 -2.97 30.77 -14.26
N GLU A 112 -1.85 31.03 -13.58
CA GLU A 112 -1.07 30.01 -12.87
C GLU A 112 -1.81 29.50 -11.63
N GLN A 113 -2.51 30.38 -10.90
CA GLN A 113 -3.36 29.99 -9.76
C GLN A 113 -4.49 29.06 -10.23
N ILE A 114 -5.16 29.37 -11.34
CA ILE A 114 -6.21 28.52 -11.92
C ILE A 114 -5.63 27.17 -12.33
N GLY A 115 -4.49 27.15 -13.03
CA GLY A 115 -3.82 25.93 -13.44
C GLY A 115 -3.40 25.06 -12.24
N SER A 116 -2.84 25.68 -11.21
CA SER A 116 -2.45 25.01 -9.96
C SER A 116 -3.66 24.43 -9.23
N PHE A 117 -4.77 25.17 -9.15
CA PHE A 117 -6.01 24.69 -8.54
C PHE A 117 -6.56 23.46 -9.28
N LEU A 118 -6.60 23.51 -10.62
CA LEU A 118 -7.05 22.38 -11.44
C LEU A 118 -6.15 21.13 -11.22
N LEU A 119 -4.82 21.32 -11.22
CA LEU A 119 -3.89 20.23 -10.97
C LEU A 119 -4.06 19.64 -9.58
N ALA A 120 -4.18 20.48 -8.54
CA ALA A 120 -4.44 20.03 -7.18
C ALA A 120 -5.75 19.24 -7.09
N SER A 121 -6.81 19.69 -7.76
CA SER A 121 -8.10 18.99 -7.79
C SER A 121 -7.99 17.62 -8.44
N ILE A 122 -7.26 17.48 -9.54
CA ILE A 122 -7.00 16.20 -10.21
C ILE A 122 -6.24 15.26 -9.29
N LEU A 123 -5.18 15.73 -8.63
CA LEU A 123 -4.38 14.92 -7.70
C LEU A 123 -5.23 14.43 -6.51
N VAL A 124 -6.06 15.29 -5.93
CA VAL A 124 -6.94 14.90 -4.82
C VAL A 124 -7.98 13.88 -5.27
N LEU A 125 -8.60 14.06 -6.44
CA LEU A 125 -9.55 13.09 -7.00
C LEU A 125 -8.88 11.75 -7.29
N MET A 126 -7.66 11.76 -7.84
CA MET A 126 -6.85 10.56 -8.03
C MET A 126 -6.58 9.86 -6.69
N GLU A 127 -6.20 10.63 -5.65
CA GLU A 127 -5.94 10.07 -4.33
C GLU A 127 -7.20 9.44 -3.71
N ILE A 128 -8.35 10.10 -3.81
CA ILE A 128 -9.63 9.54 -3.35
C ILE A 128 -9.89 8.20 -4.04
N TYR A 129 -9.67 8.12 -5.36
CA TYR A 129 -9.81 6.86 -6.11
C TYR A 129 -8.83 5.78 -5.62
N LEU A 130 -7.54 6.13 -5.43
CA LEU A 130 -6.53 5.18 -4.97
C LEU A 130 -6.83 4.68 -3.55
N ALA A 131 -7.24 5.59 -2.66
CA ALA A 131 -7.64 5.26 -1.30
C ALA A 131 -8.87 4.34 -1.29
N PHE A 132 -9.89 4.67 -2.07
CA PHE A 132 -11.07 3.81 -2.20
C PHE A 132 -10.69 2.42 -2.73
N ARG A 133 -9.93 2.35 -3.82
CA ARG A 133 -9.54 1.09 -4.44
C ARG A 133 -8.62 0.25 -3.53
N GLY A 134 -7.68 0.89 -2.82
CA GLY A 134 -6.70 0.20 -1.97
C GLY A 134 -7.24 -0.16 -0.59
N LEU A 135 -7.97 0.75 0.07
CA LEU A 135 -8.35 0.59 1.48
C LEU A 135 -9.79 0.07 1.66
N VAL A 136 -10.72 0.44 0.75
CA VAL A 136 -12.13 0.04 0.84
C VAL A 136 -12.37 -1.26 0.07
N VAL A 137 -12.03 -1.30 -1.23
CA VAL A 137 -12.12 -2.53 -2.04
C VAL A 137 -11.10 -3.57 -1.56
N GLY A 138 -9.88 -3.10 -1.22
CA GLY A 138 -8.86 -3.91 -0.58
C GLY A 138 -8.27 -4.99 -1.47
N VAL A 139 -7.82 -6.05 -0.81
CA VAL A 139 -7.14 -7.19 -1.44
C VAL A 139 -8.17 -8.15 -2.05
N GLN A 140 -8.02 -8.43 -3.33
CA GLN A 140 -8.89 -9.37 -4.05
C GLN A 140 -8.59 -10.82 -3.68
N GLY A 141 -9.59 -11.71 -3.81
CA GLY A 141 -9.47 -13.14 -3.55
C GLY A 141 -8.31 -13.81 -4.29
N ILE A 142 -8.09 -13.43 -5.56
CA ILE A 142 -6.96 -13.94 -6.37
C ILE A 142 -5.59 -13.65 -5.75
N THR A 143 -5.43 -12.54 -5.06
CA THR A 143 -4.17 -12.18 -4.38
C THR A 143 -3.92 -13.10 -3.19
N TRP A 144 -4.97 -13.41 -2.43
CA TRP A 144 -4.91 -14.36 -1.32
C TRP A 144 -4.60 -15.77 -1.80
N SER A 145 -5.24 -16.25 -2.90
CA SER A 145 -4.95 -17.55 -3.52
C SER A 145 -3.49 -17.66 -3.98
N LYS A 146 -2.96 -16.62 -4.64
CA LYS A 146 -1.54 -16.57 -5.02
C LYS A 146 -0.61 -16.68 -3.81
N SER A 147 -0.96 -15.99 -2.72
CA SER A 147 -0.19 -16.06 -1.49
C SER A 147 -0.32 -17.44 -0.82
N GLY A 148 -1.51 -18.04 -0.81
CA GLY A 148 -1.72 -19.41 -0.34
C GLY A 148 -0.82 -20.42 -1.06
N LEU A 149 -0.78 -20.36 -2.39
CA LEU A 149 0.11 -21.21 -3.20
C LEU A 149 1.59 -20.99 -2.86
N ARG A 150 2.01 -19.73 -2.66
CA ARG A 150 3.37 -19.40 -2.22
C ARG A 150 3.69 -20.02 -0.83
N GLN A 151 2.72 -20.06 0.09
CA GLN A 151 2.94 -20.68 1.39
C GLN A 151 3.02 -22.22 1.29
N VAL A 152 2.22 -22.83 0.40
CA VAL A 152 2.35 -24.27 0.10
C VAL A 152 3.77 -24.60 -0.40
N THR A 153 4.30 -23.84 -1.35
CA THR A 153 5.67 -24.06 -1.87
C THR A 153 6.76 -23.85 -0.82
N ARG A 154 6.47 -23.12 0.26
CA ARG A 154 7.37 -22.92 1.41
C ARG A 154 7.18 -23.94 2.53
N GLY A 155 6.22 -24.86 2.40
CA GLY A 155 5.86 -25.82 3.44
C GLY A 155 5.14 -25.21 4.65
N LEU A 156 4.70 -23.96 4.56
CA LEU A 156 4.00 -23.25 5.64
C LEU A 156 2.48 -23.45 5.49
N LEU A 157 1.98 -24.59 5.96
CA LEU A 157 0.58 -24.96 5.79
C LEU A 157 -0.32 -24.39 6.87
N LEU A 158 0.13 -24.36 8.13
CA LEU A 158 -0.65 -24.00 9.32
C LEU A 158 -0.31 -22.60 9.85
N GLY A 159 -1.21 -22.07 10.69
CA GLY A 159 -1.05 -20.78 11.38
C GLY A 159 -1.63 -19.58 10.63
N PRO A 160 -1.62 -18.38 11.24
CA PRO A 160 -2.32 -17.20 10.72
C PRO A 160 -1.74 -16.65 9.40
N ARG A 161 -0.52 -17.07 9.04
CA ARG A 161 0.14 -16.78 7.76
C ARG A 161 0.40 -18.03 6.94
N GLY A 162 -0.24 -19.15 7.30
CA GLY A 162 -0.15 -20.42 6.57
C GLY A 162 -1.05 -20.46 5.33
N ALA A 163 -0.85 -21.49 4.51
CA ALA A 163 -1.59 -21.66 3.27
C ALA A 163 -3.10 -21.77 3.51
N ILE A 164 -3.53 -22.51 4.54
CA ILE A 164 -4.95 -22.68 4.89
C ILE A 164 -5.59 -21.30 5.11
N SER A 165 -5.06 -20.49 6.02
CA SER A 165 -5.61 -19.16 6.32
C SER A 165 -5.65 -18.23 5.09
N HIS A 166 -4.72 -18.38 4.16
CA HIS A 166 -4.71 -17.60 2.93
C HIS A 166 -5.75 -18.08 1.93
N PHE A 167 -5.97 -19.38 1.78
CA PHE A 167 -7.03 -19.90 0.92
C PHE A 167 -8.43 -19.64 1.48
N GLU A 168 -8.63 -19.68 2.79
CA GLU A 168 -9.88 -19.26 3.44
C GLU A 168 -10.22 -17.79 3.19
N ARG A 169 -9.21 -16.91 3.17
CA ARG A 169 -9.38 -15.47 2.86
C ARG A 169 -9.53 -15.18 1.37
N SER A 170 -9.29 -16.14 0.50
CA SER A 170 -9.36 -15.97 -0.94
C SER A 170 -10.78 -16.12 -1.50
N TRP A 171 -11.75 -16.47 -0.69
CA TRP A 171 -13.14 -16.61 -1.14
C TRP A 171 -13.67 -15.27 -1.62
N ASP A 172 -14.24 -15.28 -2.80
CA ASP A 172 -14.77 -14.11 -3.47
C ASP A 172 -16.17 -14.44 -3.98
N MET A 173 -17.18 -13.68 -3.52
CA MET A 173 -18.56 -13.92 -3.90
C MET A 173 -18.82 -13.66 -5.40
N GLU A 174 -17.94 -12.89 -6.04
CA GLU A 174 -18.07 -12.53 -7.46
C GLU A 174 -17.32 -13.49 -8.39
N ASP A 175 -16.40 -14.35 -7.86
CA ASP A 175 -15.58 -15.25 -8.66
C ASP A 175 -15.71 -16.72 -8.20
N PRO A 176 -16.68 -17.48 -8.75
CA PRO A 176 -16.88 -18.88 -8.39
C PRO A 176 -15.68 -19.78 -8.73
N TRP A 177 -14.84 -19.41 -9.70
CA TRP A 177 -13.64 -20.17 -10.07
C TRP A 177 -12.57 -20.09 -8.99
N ILE A 178 -12.36 -18.89 -8.43
CA ILE A 178 -11.42 -18.69 -7.30
C ILE A 178 -11.90 -19.50 -6.10
N ASN A 179 -13.20 -19.49 -5.81
CA ASN A 179 -13.77 -20.27 -4.72
C ASN A 179 -13.55 -21.77 -4.91
N ALA A 180 -13.89 -22.29 -6.08
CA ALA A 180 -13.70 -23.72 -6.39
C ALA A 180 -12.22 -24.13 -6.28
N MET A 181 -11.31 -23.31 -6.81
CA MET A 181 -9.86 -23.53 -6.70
C MET A 181 -9.37 -23.52 -5.25
N SER A 182 -9.88 -22.58 -4.45
CA SER A 182 -9.48 -22.45 -3.03
C SER A 182 -10.00 -23.61 -2.20
N HIS A 183 -11.24 -24.03 -2.39
CA HIS A 183 -11.79 -25.25 -1.77
C HIS A 183 -11.01 -26.50 -2.17
N ALA A 184 -10.70 -26.68 -3.45
CA ALA A 184 -9.87 -27.80 -3.92
C ALA A 184 -8.48 -27.81 -3.27
N ALA A 185 -7.84 -26.63 -3.13
CA ALA A 185 -6.56 -26.51 -2.46
C ALA A 185 -6.67 -26.89 -0.97
N LEU A 186 -7.70 -26.42 -0.27
CA LEU A 186 -7.95 -26.76 1.13
C LEU A 186 -8.17 -28.25 1.34
N VAL A 187 -8.95 -28.91 0.46
CA VAL A 187 -9.13 -30.38 0.48
C VAL A 187 -7.79 -31.10 0.41
N LEU A 188 -6.94 -30.70 -0.55
CA LEU A 188 -5.62 -31.34 -0.73
C LEU A 188 -4.71 -31.12 0.47
N ILE A 189 -4.71 -29.91 1.04
CA ILE A 189 -3.89 -29.60 2.21
C ILE A 189 -4.37 -30.38 3.44
N HIS A 190 -5.67 -30.39 3.73
CA HIS A 190 -6.23 -31.12 4.87
C HIS A 190 -6.00 -32.63 4.76
N ARG A 191 -6.14 -33.21 3.57
CA ARG A 191 -5.78 -34.64 3.34
C ARG A 191 -4.28 -34.89 3.57
N HIS A 192 -3.42 -34.00 3.11
CA HIS A 192 -1.99 -34.12 3.35
C HIS A 192 -1.64 -34.07 4.85
N LEU A 193 -2.40 -33.31 5.62
CA LEU A 193 -2.28 -33.23 7.08
C LEU A 193 -2.96 -34.38 7.84
N GLY A 194 -3.70 -35.26 7.15
CA GLY A 194 -4.45 -36.38 7.75
C GLY A 194 -5.79 -35.97 8.37
N ASP A 195 -6.25 -34.73 8.11
CA ASP A 195 -7.55 -34.22 8.60
C ASP A 195 -8.64 -34.44 7.54
N GLU A 196 -9.15 -35.68 7.48
CA GLU A 196 -10.22 -36.06 6.55
C GLU A 196 -11.56 -35.38 6.89
N SER A 197 -11.78 -34.95 8.14
CA SER A 197 -13.02 -34.26 8.52
C SER A 197 -13.09 -32.87 7.92
N ALA A 198 -12.04 -32.06 8.08
CA ALA A 198 -11.95 -30.75 7.46
C ALA A 198 -11.90 -30.84 5.92
N ALA A 199 -11.22 -31.86 5.36
CA ALA A 199 -11.23 -32.06 3.92
C ALA A 199 -12.64 -32.29 3.34
N LYS A 200 -13.52 -33.00 4.06
CA LYS A 200 -14.91 -33.23 3.62
C LYS A 200 -15.75 -31.98 3.65
N GLU A 201 -15.53 -31.07 4.59
CA GLU A 201 -16.26 -29.80 4.66
C GLU A 201 -16.06 -28.92 3.41
N HIS A 202 -14.93 -29.07 2.75
CA HIS A 202 -14.62 -28.30 1.54
C HIS A 202 -15.00 -29.02 0.23
N LEU A 203 -15.58 -30.23 0.30
CA LEU A 203 -16.07 -31.00 -0.86
C LEU A 203 -17.55 -30.74 -1.17
N THR A 204 -18.27 -30.11 -0.26
CA THR A 204 -19.69 -29.76 -0.40
C THR A 204 -19.85 -28.37 -0.97
#